data_dd84c134c520e7c42c96ce1166e300ff
#
_entry.id   dd84c134c520e7c42c96ce1166e300ff
#
_cell.length_a   1.000
_cell.length_b   1.000
_cell.length_c   1.000
_cell.angle_alpha   90.00
_cell.angle_beta   90.00
_cell.angle_gamma   90.00
#
_symmetry.space_group_name_H-M   'P 1'
#
loop_
_entity.id
_entity.type
_entity.pdbx_description
1 polymer ?
#
loop_
_entity_poly.entity_id
_entity_poly.type
_entity_poly.pdbx_seq_one_letter_code
_entity_poly.pdbx_strand_id
1 'polypeptide(L)'
;IVFDKTGTLTYAKPKVEDIITFNNADENEMLRMAACLEEHYPHSMANAVVSEAEARDLHHAERHSKVEYVVAHGISSIYEGKHVLIGSYHFIFEDEHCSVPKGEEEKLANIPAEHSALYLAVDGELSTVILISDPLRKEAVGVIQGLKALGIDKVVMMTGDNKKTAHAVARMVGVDEFHAEVLPE
;
A
#
# COMPACT_ATOMS: atom_id res chain seq x y z
N ILE A 1 19.91 -10.49 16.40
CA ILE A 1 19.22 -11.20 15.30
C ILE A 1 18.50 -10.18 14.47
N VAL A 2 18.57 -10.31 13.13
CA VAL A 2 17.88 -9.45 12.17
C VAL A 2 16.82 -10.26 11.44
N PHE A 3 15.60 -9.76 11.38
CA PHE A 3 14.49 -10.32 10.61
C PHE A 3 14.16 -9.42 9.43
N ASP A 4 13.97 -10.02 8.26
CA ASP A 4 13.21 -9.37 7.19
C ASP A 4 11.73 -9.36 7.57
N LYS A 5 11.00 -8.29 7.18
CA LYS A 5 9.57 -8.21 7.42
C LYS A 5 8.80 -9.15 6.47
N THR A 6 8.96 -8.92 5.17
CA THR A 6 8.10 -9.53 4.15
C THR A 6 8.44 -11.00 3.92
N GLY A 7 7.48 -11.89 4.14
CA GLY A 7 7.66 -13.34 4.00
C GLY A 7 8.34 -14.02 5.19
N THR A 8 8.91 -13.25 6.14
CA THR A 8 9.51 -13.78 7.37
C THR A 8 8.61 -13.49 8.57
N LEU A 9 8.43 -12.23 8.94
CA LEU A 9 7.49 -11.83 10.00
C LEU A 9 6.04 -11.81 9.51
N THR A 10 5.84 -11.65 8.20
CA THR A 10 4.54 -11.68 7.52
C THR A 10 4.41 -12.92 6.63
N TYR A 11 3.20 -13.13 6.11
CA TYR A 11 2.92 -14.23 5.18
C TYR A 11 3.33 -13.95 3.74
N ALA A 12 3.76 -12.73 3.38
CA ALA A 12 3.96 -12.26 2.01
C ALA A 12 2.70 -12.46 1.14
N LYS A 13 1.55 -12.26 1.73
CA LYS A 13 0.23 -12.33 1.07
C LYS A 13 -0.53 -11.04 1.33
N PRO A 14 -0.12 -9.94 0.69
CA PRO A 14 -0.81 -8.67 0.86
C PRO A 14 -2.26 -8.78 0.39
N LYS A 15 -3.14 -8.10 1.09
CA LYS A 15 -4.57 -8.00 0.79
C LYS A 15 -5.05 -6.57 1.00
N VAL A 16 -6.08 -6.19 0.30
CA VAL A 16 -6.79 -4.95 0.57
C VAL A 16 -7.48 -5.08 1.93
N GLU A 17 -7.23 -4.14 2.82
CA GLU A 17 -7.81 -4.10 4.17
C GLU A 17 -8.96 -3.11 4.24
N ASP A 18 -8.84 -1.97 3.56
CA ASP A 18 -9.86 -0.93 3.51
C ASP A 18 -9.69 -0.06 2.25
N ILE A 19 -10.77 0.58 1.82
CA ILE A 19 -10.80 1.49 0.68
C ILE A 19 -11.46 2.79 1.12
N ILE A 20 -10.67 3.86 1.23
CA ILE A 20 -11.13 5.17 1.69
C ILE A 20 -11.37 6.04 0.47
N THR A 21 -12.63 6.31 0.15
CA THR A 21 -13.01 7.14 -0.99
C THR A 21 -13.13 8.61 -0.59
N PHE A 22 -12.86 9.51 -1.52
CA PHE A 22 -12.94 10.95 -1.39
C PHE A 22 -13.99 11.51 -2.35
N ASN A 23 -14.53 12.70 -2.05
CA ASN A 23 -15.52 13.40 -2.87
C ASN A 23 -16.72 12.51 -3.26
N ASN A 24 -17.18 11.63 -2.35
CA ASN A 24 -18.25 10.65 -2.55
C ASN A 24 -18.05 9.73 -3.77
N ALA A 25 -16.80 9.45 -4.15
CA ALA A 25 -16.51 8.49 -5.20
C ALA A 25 -17.04 7.09 -4.84
N ASP A 26 -17.52 6.36 -5.84
CA ASP A 26 -17.99 4.98 -5.64
C ASP A 26 -16.80 4.05 -5.42
N GLU A 27 -16.81 3.31 -4.30
CA GLU A 27 -15.72 2.44 -3.86
C GLU A 27 -15.41 1.34 -4.89
N ASN A 28 -16.45 0.69 -5.42
CA ASN A 28 -16.28 -0.41 -6.38
C ASN A 28 -15.76 0.11 -7.72
N GLU A 29 -16.20 1.30 -8.14
CA GLU A 29 -15.68 1.94 -9.35
C GLU A 29 -14.20 2.31 -9.20
N MET A 30 -13.82 2.85 -8.06
CA MET A 30 -12.42 3.19 -7.77
C MET A 30 -11.53 1.95 -7.71
N LEU A 31 -12.01 0.88 -7.05
CA LEU A 31 -11.28 -0.39 -6.99
C LEU A 31 -11.15 -1.02 -8.39
N ARG A 32 -12.22 -1.00 -9.19
CA ARG A 32 -12.20 -1.49 -10.57
C ARG A 32 -11.21 -0.73 -11.44
N MET A 33 -11.19 0.59 -11.32
CA MET A 33 -10.25 1.47 -12.03
C MET A 33 -8.80 1.17 -11.60
N ALA A 34 -8.55 1.06 -10.30
CA ALA A 34 -7.24 0.71 -9.76
C ALA A 34 -6.76 -0.65 -10.28
N ALA A 35 -7.61 -1.68 -10.23
CA ALA A 35 -7.28 -3.02 -10.70
C ALA A 35 -6.96 -3.03 -12.21
N CYS A 36 -7.73 -2.31 -13.02
CA CYS A 36 -7.53 -2.19 -14.46
C CYS A 36 -6.16 -1.59 -14.82
N LEU A 37 -5.64 -0.67 -14.02
CA LEU A 37 -4.31 -0.08 -14.23
C LEU A 37 -3.19 -0.95 -13.69
N GLU A 38 -3.37 -1.52 -12.50
CA GLU A 38 -2.38 -2.30 -11.78
C GLU A 38 -2.11 -3.67 -12.42
N GLU A 39 -3.04 -4.28 -13.13
CA GLU A 39 -2.86 -5.58 -13.79
C GLU A 39 -1.71 -5.61 -14.82
N HIS A 40 -1.38 -4.44 -15.40
CA HIS A 40 -0.31 -4.31 -16.39
C HIS A 40 1.10 -4.33 -15.79
N TYR A 41 1.23 -4.08 -14.48
CA TYR A 41 2.50 -4.01 -13.77
C TYR A 41 2.46 -4.82 -12.48
N PRO A 42 2.46 -6.16 -12.58
CA PRO A 42 2.25 -7.03 -11.44
C PRO A 42 3.38 -6.90 -10.40
N HIS A 43 3.01 -6.50 -9.21
CA HIS A 43 3.80 -6.52 -8.00
C HIS A 43 2.89 -6.86 -6.81
N SER A 44 3.44 -7.03 -5.61
CA SER A 44 2.69 -7.57 -4.47
C SER A 44 1.44 -6.76 -4.11
N MET A 45 1.51 -5.42 -4.18
CA MET A 45 0.36 -4.54 -3.90
C MET A 45 -0.63 -4.55 -5.06
N ALA A 46 -0.16 -4.50 -6.32
CA ALA A 46 -0.99 -4.63 -7.51
C ALA A 46 -1.83 -5.91 -7.47
N ASN A 47 -1.18 -7.04 -7.18
CA ASN A 47 -1.86 -8.33 -7.07
C ASN A 47 -2.95 -8.34 -5.99
N ALA A 48 -2.74 -7.63 -4.87
CA ALA A 48 -3.76 -7.50 -3.83
C ALA A 48 -5.00 -6.73 -4.33
N VAL A 49 -4.80 -5.63 -5.07
CA VAL A 49 -5.86 -4.82 -5.65
C VAL A 49 -6.65 -5.59 -6.70
N VAL A 50 -5.95 -6.27 -7.63
CA VAL A 50 -6.57 -7.09 -8.66
C VAL A 50 -7.37 -8.24 -8.04
N SER A 51 -6.78 -8.95 -7.06
CA SER A 51 -7.47 -10.06 -6.36
C SER A 51 -8.71 -9.61 -5.59
N GLU A 52 -8.70 -8.42 -5.00
CA GLU A 52 -9.88 -7.86 -4.31
C GLU A 52 -10.99 -7.50 -5.31
N ALA A 53 -10.63 -6.91 -6.46
CA ALA A 53 -11.59 -6.62 -7.52
C ALA A 53 -12.23 -7.91 -8.08
N GLU A 54 -11.44 -8.95 -8.30
CA GLU A 54 -11.93 -10.28 -8.71
C GLU A 54 -12.86 -10.88 -7.66
N ALA A 55 -12.49 -10.82 -6.37
CA ALA A 55 -13.30 -11.34 -5.27
C ALA A 55 -14.66 -10.65 -5.14
N ARG A 56 -14.75 -9.37 -5.56
CA ARG A 56 -16.00 -8.60 -5.63
C ARG A 56 -16.73 -8.73 -6.97
N ASP A 57 -16.27 -9.59 -7.88
CA ASP A 57 -16.84 -9.77 -9.23
C ASP A 57 -16.86 -8.46 -10.06
N LEU A 58 -15.86 -7.61 -9.84
CA LEU A 58 -15.69 -6.34 -10.53
C LEU A 58 -14.92 -6.54 -11.84
N HIS A 59 -15.59 -7.16 -12.81
CA HIS A 59 -14.99 -7.33 -14.13
C HIS A 59 -14.80 -5.99 -14.83
N HIS A 60 -13.67 -5.82 -15.48
CA HIS A 60 -13.39 -4.68 -16.35
C HIS A 60 -13.04 -5.17 -17.76
N ALA A 61 -13.65 -4.53 -18.77
CA ALA A 61 -13.05 -4.52 -20.09
C ALA A 61 -11.95 -3.46 -20.09
N GLU A 62 -10.87 -3.67 -20.81
CA GLU A 62 -9.82 -2.63 -20.98
C GLU A 62 -10.48 -1.31 -21.43
N ARG A 63 -10.55 -0.33 -20.51
CA ARG A 63 -11.21 0.97 -20.73
C ARG A 63 -10.23 2.13 -20.70
N HIS A 64 -8.94 1.81 -20.54
CA HIS A 64 -7.87 2.79 -20.54
C HIS A 64 -7.22 2.87 -21.92
N SER A 65 -6.63 4.03 -22.22
CA SER A 65 -5.70 4.22 -23.32
C SER A 65 -4.30 3.75 -22.89
N LYS A 66 -3.26 4.17 -23.57
CA LYS A 66 -1.88 3.82 -23.24
C LYS A 66 -1.57 4.05 -21.74
N VAL A 67 -1.16 3.00 -21.03
CA VAL A 67 -0.67 3.08 -19.65
C VAL A 67 0.79 3.49 -19.68
N GLU A 68 1.15 4.56 -18.98
CA GLU A 68 2.52 5.00 -18.81
C GLU A 68 2.99 4.68 -17.39
N TYR A 69 3.96 3.77 -17.29
CA TYR A 69 4.59 3.44 -16.03
C TYR A 69 5.70 4.43 -15.71
N VAL A 70 5.57 5.15 -14.62
CA VAL A 70 6.63 6.01 -14.07
C VAL A 70 7.46 5.17 -13.11
N VAL A 71 8.67 4.79 -13.54
CA VAL A 71 9.55 3.85 -12.82
C VAL A 71 9.71 4.23 -11.36
N ALA A 72 9.43 3.27 -10.47
CA ALA A 72 9.50 3.38 -9.01
C ALA A 72 8.52 4.35 -8.35
N HIS A 73 7.60 4.98 -9.07
CA HIS A 73 6.70 6.01 -8.54
C HIS A 73 5.23 5.65 -8.66
N GLY A 74 4.76 5.22 -9.83
CA GLY A 74 3.35 4.91 -10.04
C GLY A 74 2.99 4.74 -11.52
N ILE A 75 1.71 4.79 -11.80
CA ILE A 75 1.12 4.62 -13.13
C ILE A 75 0.33 5.87 -13.49
N SER A 76 0.48 6.33 -14.72
CA SER A 76 -0.33 7.39 -15.34
C SER A 76 -1.07 6.83 -16.55
N SER A 77 -2.36 7.14 -16.69
CA SER A 77 -3.16 6.71 -17.85
C SER A 77 -4.35 7.62 -18.09
N ILE A 78 -5.03 7.41 -19.22
CA ILE A 78 -6.34 7.99 -19.49
C ILE A 78 -7.38 6.86 -19.42
N TYR A 79 -8.28 6.95 -18.47
CA TYR A 79 -9.38 6.00 -18.28
C TYR A 79 -10.71 6.69 -18.59
N GLU A 80 -11.42 6.24 -19.60
CA GLU A 80 -12.69 6.83 -20.08
C GLU A 80 -12.61 8.36 -20.31
N GLY A 81 -11.46 8.84 -20.80
CA GLY A 81 -11.22 10.26 -21.07
C GLY A 81 -10.78 11.11 -19.89
N LYS A 82 -10.66 10.54 -18.70
CA LYS A 82 -10.13 11.19 -17.49
C LYS A 82 -8.66 10.83 -17.29
N HIS A 83 -7.87 11.77 -16.83
CA HIS A 83 -6.49 11.53 -16.44
C HIS A 83 -6.47 10.84 -15.06
N VAL A 84 -5.88 9.65 -15.00
CA VAL A 84 -5.84 8.84 -13.77
C VAL A 84 -4.41 8.54 -13.40
N LEU A 85 -4.09 8.77 -12.14
CA LEU A 85 -2.79 8.51 -11.53
C LEU A 85 -2.99 7.53 -10.37
N ILE A 86 -2.14 6.50 -10.30
CA ILE A 86 -2.13 5.56 -9.17
C ILE A 86 -0.70 5.31 -8.72
N GLY A 87 -0.43 5.39 -7.41
CA GLY A 87 0.92 5.19 -6.90
C GLY A 87 1.11 5.58 -5.44
N SER A 88 2.36 5.87 -5.09
CA SER A 88 2.76 6.25 -3.73
C SER A 88 2.26 7.67 -3.37
N TYR A 89 2.31 8.00 -2.07
CA TYR A 89 2.06 9.38 -1.59
C TYR A 89 2.96 10.40 -2.30
N HIS A 90 4.25 10.09 -2.39
CA HIS A 90 5.23 10.96 -3.04
C HIS A 90 4.84 11.23 -4.49
N PHE A 91 4.53 10.18 -5.26
CA PHE A 91 4.12 10.31 -6.65
C PHE A 91 2.89 11.20 -6.81
N ILE A 92 1.82 10.95 -6.05
CA ILE A 92 0.55 11.68 -6.21
C ILE A 92 0.66 13.14 -5.75
N PHE A 93 1.32 13.41 -4.61
CA PHE A 93 1.30 14.75 -4.00
C PHE A 93 2.56 15.57 -4.24
N GLU A 94 3.73 14.96 -4.38
CA GLU A 94 5.00 15.69 -4.52
C GLU A 94 5.43 15.79 -5.98
N ASP A 95 5.27 14.73 -6.78
CA ASP A 95 5.64 14.74 -8.20
C ASP A 95 4.51 15.32 -9.05
N GLU A 96 3.29 14.78 -8.93
CA GLU A 96 2.14 15.14 -9.78
C GLU A 96 1.29 16.27 -9.20
N HIS A 97 1.57 16.74 -7.98
CA HIS A 97 0.93 17.87 -7.32
C HIS A 97 -0.60 17.78 -7.24
N CYS A 98 -1.15 16.58 -7.10
CA CYS A 98 -2.58 16.38 -6.94
C CYS A 98 -3.09 17.02 -5.64
N SER A 99 -4.34 17.48 -5.67
CA SER A 99 -4.99 18.09 -4.51
C SER A 99 -5.82 17.06 -3.72
N VAL A 100 -6.05 17.36 -2.45
CA VAL A 100 -7.06 16.67 -1.64
C VAL A 100 -8.37 17.40 -1.81
N PRO A 101 -9.53 16.71 -1.94
CA PRO A 101 -10.83 17.38 -1.98
C PRO A 101 -11.05 18.27 -0.76
N LYS A 102 -11.56 19.46 -1.00
CA LYS A 102 -11.73 20.49 0.04
C LYS A 102 -12.61 20.01 1.19
N GLY A 103 -12.08 20.06 2.40
CA GLY A 103 -12.77 19.64 3.62
C GLY A 103 -12.59 18.16 3.97
N GLU A 104 -11.78 17.41 3.18
CA GLU A 104 -11.48 16.01 3.45
C GLU A 104 -10.00 15.78 3.87
N GLU A 105 -9.27 16.85 4.19
CA GLU A 105 -7.86 16.79 4.59
C GLU A 105 -7.66 15.99 5.87
N GLU A 106 -8.60 16.06 6.82
CA GLU A 106 -8.56 15.28 8.06
C GLU A 106 -8.72 13.77 7.77
N LYS A 107 -9.50 13.41 6.76
CA LYS A 107 -9.69 12.01 6.36
C LYS A 107 -8.38 11.40 5.86
N LEU A 108 -7.62 12.14 5.07
CA LEU A 108 -6.28 11.76 4.65
C LEU A 108 -5.30 11.66 5.83
N ALA A 109 -5.34 12.63 6.75
CA ALA A 109 -4.46 12.67 7.92
C ALA A 109 -4.70 11.50 8.90
N ASN A 110 -5.91 10.96 8.94
CA ASN A 110 -6.30 9.86 9.83
C ASN A 110 -6.08 8.46 9.23
N ILE A 111 -5.44 8.35 8.08
CA ILE A 111 -5.11 7.05 7.49
C ILE A 111 -4.19 6.26 8.43
N PRO A 112 -4.56 5.00 8.76
CA PRO A 112 -3.76 4.13 9.63
C PRO A 112 -2.34 3.93 9.12
N ALA A 113 -1.36 4.14 9.99
CA ALA A 113 0.06 4.10 9.64
C ALA A 113 0.62 2.69 9.42
N GLU A 114 -0.07 1.68 9.96
CA GLU A 114 0.34 0.26 9.89
C GLU A 114 0.14 -0.37 8.51
N HIS A 115 -0.66 0.26 7.65
CA HIS A 115 -0.93 -0.23 6.30
C HIS A 115 -0.05 0.47 5.26
N SER A 116 0.30 -0.27 4.22
CA SER A 116 0.77 0.34 2.98
C SER A 116 -0.41 0.98 2.27
N ALA A 117 -0.23 2.18 1.72
CA ALA A 117 -1.29 2.91 1.06
C ALA A 117 -0.97 3.13 -0.42
N LEU A 118 -1.94 2.84 -1.27
CA LEU A 118 -1.92 3.12 -2.70
C LEU A 118 -2.94 4.23 -2.97
N TYR A 119 -2.48 5.32 -3.55
CA TYR A 119 -3.28 6.52 -3.80
C TYR A 119 -3.71 6.56 -5.25
N LEU A 120 -4.99 6.84 -5.50
CA LEU A 120 -5.55 7.02 -6.84
C LEU A 120 -6.16 8.43 -6.95
N ALA A 121 -5.68 9.18 -7.93
CA ALA A 121 -6.19 10.51 -8.26
C ALA A 121 -6.80 10.52 -9.65
N VAL A 122 -7.87 11.30 -9.82
CA VAL A 122 -8.58 11.49 -11.08
C VAL A 122 -8.62 12.98 -11.41
N ASP A 123 -8.17 13.35 -12.60
CA ASP A 123 -8.09 14.75 -13.07
C ASP A 123 -7.40 15.70 -12.07
N GLY A 124 -6.33 15.20 -11.40
CA GLY A 124 -5.52 15.98 -10.46
C GLY A 124 -6.08 16.10 -9.05
N GLU A 125 -7.15 15.37 -8.71
CA GLU A 125 -7.72 15.35 -7.36
C GLU A 125 -7.75 13.93 -6.79
N LEU A 126 -7.38 13.77 -5.51
CA LEU A 126 -7.43 12.48 -4.81
C LEU A 126 -8.86 11.93 -4.79
N SER A 127 -9.04 10.73 -5.30
CA SER A 127 -10.35 10.07 -5.37
C SER A 127 -10.45 8.87 -4.43
N THR A 128 -9.35 8.15 -4.17
CA THR A 128 -9.36 7.06 -3.19
C THR A 128 -7.96 6.75 -2.68
N VAL A 129 -7.94 6.14 -1.50
CA VAL A 129 -6.75 5.51 -0.91
C VAL A 129 -7.09 4.06 -0.60
N ILE A 130 -6.34 3.13 -1.18
CA ILE A 130 -6.48 1.70 -0.96
C ILE A 130 -5.45 1.29 0.08
N LEU A 131 -5.90 0.79 1.22
CA LEU A 131 -5.05 0.32 2.30
C LEU A 131 -4.76 -1.16 2.11
N ILE A 132 -3.48 -1.50 2.11
CA ILE A 132 -2.99 -2.85 1.88
C ILE A 132 -2.21 -3.31 3.10
N SER A 133 -2.59 -4.45 3.64
CA SER A 133 -1.90 -5.10 4.74
C SER A 133 -1.23 -6.39 4.27
N ASP A 134 -0.03 -6.66 4.78
CA ASP A 134 0.57 -7.99 4.70
C ASP A 134 0.51 -8.60 6.12
N PRO A 135 -0.41 -9.55 6.37
CA PRO A 135 -0.70 -10.01 7.71
C PRO A 135 0.52 -10.64 8.37
N LEU A 136 0.75 -10.26 9.62
CA LEU A 136 1.78 -10.85 10.46
C LEU A 136 1.52 -12.34 10.70
N ARG A 137 2.57 -13.12 10.74
CA ARG A 137 2.48 -14.51 11.19
C ARG A 137 2.04 -14.57 12.64
N LYS A 138 1.15 -15.49 12.95
CA LYS A 138 0.61 -15.67 14.31
C LYS A 138 1.71 -15.91 15.34
N GLU A 139 2.82 -16.52 14.90
CA GLU A 139 3.97 -16.87 15.73
C GLU A 139 4.95 -15.70 15.93
N ALA A 140 4.91 -14.66 15.11
CA ALA A 140 5.95 -13.63 15.06
C ALA A 140 6.23 -12.99 16.42
N VAL A 141 5.19 -12.55 17.11
CA VAL A 141 5.32 -11.94 18.44
C VAL A 141 5.91 -12.92 19.46
N GLY A 142 5.40 -14.15 19.48
CA GLY A 142 5.86 -15.20 20.41
C GLY A 142 7.32 -15.60 20.18
N VAL A 143 7.75 -15.67 18.91
CA VAL A 143 9.14 -15.97 18.56
C VAL A 143 10.08 -14.87 19.04
N ILE A 144 9.74 -13.59 18.80
CA ILE A 144 10.57 -12.46 19.26
C ILE A 144 10.67 -12.42 20.77
N GLN A 145 9.57 -12.62 21.49
CA GLN A 145 9.57 -12.70 22.95
C GLN A 145 10.41 -13.88 23.45
N GLY A 146 10.28 -15.04 22.81
CA GLY A 146 11.08 -16.23 23.14
C GLY A 146 12.57 -16.03 22.97
N LEU A 147 12.99 -15.38 21.86
CA LEU A 147 14.40 -15.05 21.62
C LEU A 147 14.98 -14.14 22.71
N LYS A 148 14.23 -13.11 23.11
CA LYS A 148 14.62 -12.22 24.22
C LYS A 148 14.74 -12.97 25.55
N ALA A 149 13.81 -13.88 25.84
CA ALA A 149 13.86 -14.71 27.03
C ALA A 149 15.06 -15.68 27.05
N LEU A 150 15.57 -16.07 25.89
CA LEU A 150 16.78 -16.88 25.73
C LEU A 150 18.09 -16.06 25.81
N GLY A 151 18.01 -14.76 26.07
CA GLY A 151 19.17 -13.89 26.26
C GLY A 151 19.70 -13.27 24.96
N ILE A 152 18.88 -13.17 23.91
CA ILE A 152 19.24 -12.39 22.72
C ILE A 152 19.10 -10.91 23.08
N ASP A 153 20.22 -10.20 23.07
CA ASP A 153 20.34 -8.80 23.50
C ASP A 153 19.59 -7.84 22.58
N LYS A 154 19.51 -8.15 21.28
CA LYS A 154 18.91 -7.26 20.27
C LYS A 154 18.25 -8.01 19.14
N VAL A 155 16.99 -7.66 18.89
CA VAL A 155 16.22 -8.14 17.74
C VAL A 155 15.85 -6.95 16.86
N VAL A 156 16.21 -7.02 15.57
CA VAL A 156 16.08 -5.94 14.60
C VAL A 156 15.17 -6.38 13.45
N MET A 157 14.32 -5.49 12.97
CA MET A 157 13.54 -5.70 11.76
C MET A 157 14.10 -4.86 10.60
N MET A 158 14.22 -5.45 9.41
CA MET A 158 14.53 -4.74 8.16
C MET A 158 13.35 -4.82 7.20
N THR A 159 13.09 -3.74 6.46
CA THR A 159 12.01 -3.69 5.47
C THR A 159 12.24 -2.61 4.42
N GLY A 160 11.74 -2.82 3.20
CA GLY A 160 11.63 -1.81 2.16
C GLY A 160 10.48 -0.81 2.37
N ASP A 161 9.60 -1.04 3.36
CA ASP A 161 8.49 -0.13 3.64
C ASP A 161 8.98 1.24 4.13
N ASN A 162 8.10 2.25 4.02
CA ASN A 162 8.35 3.57 4.60
C ASN A 162 8.46 3.50 6.14
N LYS A 163 9.11 4.52 6.72
CA LYS A 163 9.39 4.59 8.17
C LYS A 163 8.14 4.50 9.04
N LYS A 164 7.02 5.06 8.59
CA LYS A 164 5.77 5.11 9.36
C LYS A 164 5.17 3.71 9.52
N THR A 165 5.06 2.97 8.42
CA THR A 165 4.59 1.58 8.41
C THR A 165 5.55 0.66 9.16
N ALA A 166 6.87 0.79 8.91
CA ALA A 166 7.89 -0.01 9.59
C ALA A 166 7.85 0.18 11.11
N HIS A 167 7.71 1.43 11.58
CA HIS A 167 7.60 1.74 13.01
C HIS A 167 6.36 1.08 13.64
N ALA A 168 5.21 1.17 12.97
CA ALA A 168 3.97 0.56 13.46
C ALA A 168 4.13 -0.96 13.61
N VAL A 169 4.63 -1.65 12.58
CA VAL A 169 4.87 -3.09 12.60
C VAL A 169 5.92 -3.47 13.66
N ALA A 170 7.02 -2.75 13.75
CA ALA A 170 8.08 -2.99 14.75
C ALA A 170 7.52 -2.98 16.19
N ARG A 171 6.66 -2.02 16.49
CA ARG A 171 5.96 -1.97 17.78
C ARG A 171 5.03 -3.16 18.00
N MET A 172 4.28 -3.58 16.98
CA MET A 172 3.35 -4.71 17.08
C MET A 172 4.07 -6.03 17.36
N VAL A 173 5.21 -6.27 16.69
CA VAL A 173 5.97 -7.51 16.87
C VAL A 173 6.91 -7.47 18.07
N GLY A 174 7.25 -6.27 18.56
CA GLY A 174 8.08 -6.07 19.75
C GLY A 174 9.58 -6.20 19.51
N VAL A 175 10.08 -5.85 18.32
CA VAL A 175 11.52 -5.74 18.05
C VAL A 175 12.13 -4.51 18.73
N ASP A 176 13.46 -4.51 18.93
CA ASP A 176 14.16 -3.44 19.64
C ASP A 176 14.53 -2.28 18.72
N GLU A 177 14.74 -2.58 17.43
CA GLU A 177 15.14 -1.61 16.41
C GLU A 177 14.56 -2.02 15.06
N PHE A 178 14.39 -1.05 14.16
CA PHE A 178 14.01 -1.34 12.77
C PHE A 178 14.76 -0.43 11.79
N HIS A 179 14.98 -0.95 10.59
CA HIS A 179 15.49 -0.22 9.44
C HIS A 179 14.44 -0.28 8.33
N ALA A 180 13.98 0.90 7.94
CA ALA A 180 12.99 1.11 6.88
C ALA A 180 13.68 1.56 5.59
N GLU A 181 12.97 1.48 4.46
CA GLU A 181 13.45 1.95 3.15
C GLU A 181 14.76 1.28 2.72
N VAL A 182 14.97 0.04 3.18
CA VAL A 182 16.14 -0.77 2.81
C VAL A 182 15.89 -1.41 1.44
N LEU A 183 16.74 -1.09 0.48
CA LEU A 183 16.73 -1.73 -0.83
C LEU A 183 17.60 -2.98 -0.82
N PRO A 184 17.19 -4.08 -1.47
CA PRO A 184 18.08 -5.21 -1.72
C PRO A 184 19.22 -4.75 -2.64
N GLU A 185 20.46 -5.07 -2.27
CA GLU A 185 21.64 -4.86 -3.12
C GLU A 185 21.70 -5.85 -4.29
#